data_6579796eab26725086cbf0962bce0aa5
#
_entry.id   6579796eab26725086cbf0962bce0aa5
#
_cell.length_a   1.000
_cell.length_b   1.000
_cell.length_c   1.000
_cell.angle_alpha   90.00
_cell.angle_beta   90.00
_cell.angle_gamma   90.00
#
_symmetry.space_group_name_H-M   'P 1'
#
loop_
_entity.id
_entity.type
_entity.pdbx_description
1 polymer ?
#
loop_
_entity_poly.entity_id
_entity_poly.type
_entity_poly.pdbx_seq_one_letter_code
_entity_poly.pdbx_strand_id
1 'polypeptide(L)'
;MATYIVLTTFTDQGIRSVKDTTKRADAVKELAKKFGVTAKEFFWTLGSYDVVAIFEAPDDASMTALGLAIGAAGNVRTQTLRAFSREDMNKVLAKLA
;
A
#
# COMPACT_ATOMS: atom_id res chain seq x y z
N MET A 1 2.92 -4.76 -14.55
CA MET A 1 2.53 -4.64 -13.15
C MET A 1 1.76 -3.35 -12.93
N ALA A 2 0.70 -3.43 -12.18
CA ALA A 2 -0.10 -2.25 -11.84
C ALA A 2 0.48 -1.58 -10.60
N THR A 3 0.34 -0.25 -10.52
CA THR A 3 0.82 0.55 -9.39
C THR A 3 -0.34 0.91 -8.47
N TYR A 4 -0.08 0.83 -7.16
CA TYR A 4 -1.06 1.15 -6.13
C TYR A 4 -0.43 2.08 -5.10
N ILE A 5 -1.21 3.04 -4.65
CA ILE A 5 -0.83 3.91 -3.54
C ILE A 5 -1.74 3.57 -2.38
N VAL A 6 -1.15 3.25 -1.23
CA VAL A 6 -1.88 2.85 -0.04
C VAL A 6 -1.77 3.95 0.99
N LEU A 7 -2.91 4.50 1.37
CA LEU A 7 -3.03 5.50 2.42
C LEU A 7 -3.39 4.77 3.71
N THR A 8 -2.59 4.97 4.75
CA THR A 8 -2.66 4.16 5.96
C THR A 8 -2.82 5.02 7.20
N THR A 9 -3.72 4.59 8.09
CA THR A 9 -3.84 5.18 9.42
C THR A 9 -3.57 4.12 10.47
N PHE A 10 -2.93 4.53 11.58
CA PHE A 10 -2.76 3.64 12.72
C PHE A 10 -4.09 3.43 13.43
N THR A 11 -4.33 2.20 13.88
CA THR A 11 -5.39 1.92 14.85
C THR A 11 -4.89 2.28 16.26
N ASP A 12 -5.77 2.17 17.25
CA ASP A 12 -5.36 2.34 18.65
C ASP A 12 -4.25 1.35 19.01
N GLN A 13 -4.35 0.12 18.55
CA GLN A 13 -3.32 -0.90 18.76
C GLN A 13 -2.01 -0.48 18.10
N GLY A 14 -2.06 -0.02 16.85
CA GLY A 14 -0.87 0.34 16.09
C GLY A 14 -0.15 1.55 16.66
N ILE A 15 -0.89 2.57 17.12
CA ILE A 15 -0.27 3.77 17.67
C ILE A 15 0.39 3.49 19.02
N ARG A 16 -0.15 2.58 19.82
CA ARG A 16 0.45 2.20 21.11
C ARG A 16 1.84 1.60 20.95
N SER A 17 2.08 0.91 19.84
CA SER A 17 3.37 0.28 19.53
C SER A 17 4.05 0.95 18.35
N VAL A 18 3.88 2.26 18.21
CA VAL A 18 4.40 3.01 17.05
C VAL A 18 5.91 2.93 16.91
N LYS A 19 6.63 2.68 18.00
CA LYS A 19 8.10 2.51 17.95
C LYS A 19 8.52 1.36 17.04
N ASP A 20 7.62 0.40 16.78
CA ASP A 20 7.88 -0.74 15.89
C ASP A 20 7.47 -0.49 14.44
N THR A 21 7.04 0.74 14.11
CA THR A 21 6.45 1.01 12.79
C THR A 21 7.36 0.68 11.61
N THR A 22 8.66 0.95 11.73
CA THR A 22 9.61 0.62 10.65
C THR A 22 9.81 -0.88 10.51
N LYS A 23 9.81 -1.61 11.64
CA LYS A 23 9.87 -3.07 11.63
C LYS A 23 8.61 -3.66 11.00
N ARG A 24 7.45 -3.06 11.28
CA ARG A 24 6.19 -3.48 10.65
C ARG A 24 6.22 -3.24 9.14
N ALA A 25 6.83 -2.14 8.69
CA ALA A 25 6.99 -1.89 7.26
C ALA A 25 7.86 -2.97 6.60
N ASP A 26 8.94 -3.38 7.26
CA ASP A 26 9.78 -4.47 6.78
C ASP A 26 9.00 -5.78 6.70
N ALA A 27 8.16 -6.07 7.69
CA ALA A 27 7.33 -7.26 7.71
C ALA A 27 6.29 -7.23 6.57
N VAL A 28 5.72 -6.08 6.28
CA VAL A 28 4.79 -5.91 5.15
C VAL A 28 5.50 -6.17 3.83
N LYS A 29 6.72 -5.69 3.68
CA LYS A 29 7.53 -5.91 2.50
C LYS A 29 7.75 -7.40 2.23
N GLU A 30 8.04 -8.17 3.29
CA GLU A 30 8.20 -9.61 3.18
C GLU A 30 6.87 -10.31 2.91
N LEU A 31 5.80 -9.89 3.59
CA LEU A 31 4.46 -10.44 3.40
C LEU A 31 3.99 -10.24 1.95
N ALA A 32 4.26 -9.07 1.38
CA ALA A 32 3.88 -8.74 0.01
C ALA A 32 4.38 -9.78 -1.00
N LYS A 33 5.59 -10.29 -0.79
CA LYS A 33 6.19 -11.29 -1.68
C LYS A 33 5.35 -12.54 -1.80
N LYS A 34 4.64 -12.93 -0.74
CA LYS A 34 3.75 -14.11 -0.75
C LYS A 34 2.57 -13.96 -1.70
N PHE A 35 2.20 -12.73 -1.99
CA PHE A 35 1.10 -12.40 -2.89
C PHE A 35 1.58 -11.99 -4.28
N GLY A 36 2.88 -12.09 -4.54
CA GLY A 36 3.47 -11.62 -5.80
C GLY A 36 3.48 -10.10 -5.93
N VAL A 37 3.43 -9.39 -4.80
CA VAL A 37 3.39 -7.93 -4.74
C VAL A 37 4.75 -7.41 -4.29
N THR A 38 5.18 -6.30 -4.88
CA THR A 38 6.42 -5.63 -4.52
C THR A 38 6.10 -4.32 -3.80
N ALA A 39 6.59 -4.18 -2.57
CA ALA A 39 6.54 -2.91 -1.84
C ALA A 39 7.70 -2.04 -2.34
N LYS A 40 7.39 -0.90 -2.96
CA LYS A 40 8.40 -0.03 -3.57
C LYS A 40 8.90 1.03 -2.61
N GLU A 41 7.99 1.71 -1.92
CA GLU A 41 8.31 2.85 -1.06
C GLU A 41 7.38 2.91 0.12
N PHE A 42 7.90 3.37 1.25
CA PHE A 42 7.11 3.73 2.43
C PHE A 42 7.50 5.13 2.87
N PHE A 43 6.49 5.95 3.15
CA PHE A 43 6.68 7.28 3.72
C PHE A 43 5.80 7.42 4.95
N TRP A 44 6.34 8.01 6.02
CA TRP A 44 5.58 8.39 7.19
C TRP A 44 5.19 9.85 7.06
N THR A 45 3.92 10.17 7.26
CA THR A 45 3.38 11.47 6.89
C THR A 45 2.72 12.16 8.08
N LEU A 46 2.63 13.48 8.00
CA LEU A 46 1.81 14.29 8.90
C LEU A 46 0.43 14.46 8.29
N GLY A 47 -0.57 14.68 9.12
CA GLY A 47 -1.93 14.95 8.64
C GLY A 47 -2.85 13.76 8.80
N SER A 48 -3.80 13.63 7.86
CA SER A 48 -4.88 12.66 7.95
C SER A 48 -4.43 11.21 7.79
N TYR A 49 -3.28 10.99 7.20
CA TYR A 49 -2.70 9.65 7.02
C TYR A 49 -1.36 9.59 7.70
N ASP A 50 -1.03 8.42 8.25
CA ASP A 50 0.20 8.21 9.00
C ASP A 50 1.31 7.61 8.14
N VAL A 51 0.96 6.76 7.19
CA VAL A 51 1.90 6.14 6.25
C VAL A 51 1.31 6.18 4.86
N VAL A 52 2.14 6.47 3.89
CA VAL A 52 1.79 6.35 2.47
C VAL A 52 2.79 5.41 1.83
N ALA A 53 2.30 4.38 1.14
CA ALA A 53 3.17 3.38 0.54
C ALA A 53 2.83 3.18 -0.93
N ILE A 54 3.84 2.79 -1.70
CA ILE A 54 3.70 2.50 -3.13
C ILE A 54 4.01 1.04 -3.35
N PHE A 55 3.07 0.35 -4.01
CA PHE A 55 3.19 -1.08 -4.34
C PHE A 55 3.00 -1.31 -5.82
N GLU A 56 3.61 -2.39 -6.31
CA GLU A 56 3.33 -2.93 -7.64
C GLU A 56 2.80 -4.35 -7.50
N ALA A 57 1.70 -4.63 -8.18
CA ALA A 57 1.05 -5.95 -8.12
C ALA A 57 0.59 -6.37 -9.51
N PRO A 58 0.47 -7.70 -9.74
CA PRO A 58 0.02 -8.21 -11.03
C PRO A 58 -1.45 -7.87 -11.32
N ASP A 59 -2.28 -7.77 -10.28
CA ASP A 59 -3.72 -7.49 -10.43
C ASP A 59 -4.32 -6.96 -9.14
N ASP A 60 -5.56 -6.49 -9.23
CA ASP A 60 -6.28 -5.94 -8.10
C ASP A 60 -6.54 -6.98 -7.02
N ALA A 61 -6.78 -8.22 -7.40
CA ALA A 61 -7.07 -9.29 -6.44
C ALA A 61 -5.88 -9.56 -5.54
N SER A 62 -4.67 -9.62 -6.10
CA SER A 62 -3.44 -9.82 -5.32
C SER A 62 -3.19 -8.67 -4.36
N MET A 63 -3.38 -7.43 -4.83
CA MET A 63 -3.22 -6.25 -3.98
C MET A 63 -4.27 -6.21 -2.87
N THR A 64 -5.51 -6.58 -3.18
CA THR A 64 -6.59 -6.63 -2.20
C THR A 64 -6.30 -7.69 -1.12
N ALA A 65 -5.83 -8.86 -1.53
CA ALA A 65 -5.47 -9.92 -0.58
C ALA A 65 -4.39 -9.45 0.38
N LEU A 66 -3.36 -8.77 -0.12
CA LEU A 66 -2.32 -8.18 0.72
C LEU A 66 -2.90 -7.15 1.69
N GLY A 67 -3.76 -6.25 1.20
CA GLY A 67 -4.40 -5.24 2.03
C GLY A 67 -5.23 -5.83 3.16
N LEU A 68 -5.97 -6.90 2.88
CA LEU A 68 -6.74 -7.60 3.91
C LEU A 68 -5.82 -8.26 4.94
N ALA A 69 -4.73 -8.86 4.50
CA ALA A 69 -3.76 -9.48 5.42
C ALA A 69 -3.10 -8.43 6.33
N ILE A 70 -2.76 -7.28 5.78
CA ILE A 70 -2.21 -6.17 6.56
C ILE A 70 -3.22 -5.69 7.60
N GLY A 71 -4.48 -5.47 7.18
CA GLY A 71 -5.54 -5.01 8.06
C GLY A 71 -5.86 -6.02 9.16
N ALA A 72 -5.80 -7.31 8.85
CA ALA A 72 -6.09 -8.38 9.81
C ALA A 72 -5.12 -8.42 11.00
N ALA A 73 -3.90 -7.92 10.81
CA ALA A 73 -2.94 -7.81 11.91
C ALA A 73 -3.34 -6.76 12.96
N GLY A 74 -4.24 -5.85 12.61
CA GLY A 74 -4.87 -4.94 13.56
C GLY A 74 -4.14 -3.64 13.84
N ASN A 75 -2.96 -3.44 13.27
CA ASN A 75 -2.15 -2.24 13.54
C ASN A 75 -2.53 -1.02 12.70
N VAL A 76 -3.14 -1.25 11.55
CA VAL A 76 -3.46 -0.19 10.60
C VAL A 76 -4.79 -0.43 9.88
N ARG A 77 -5.35 0.68 9.38
CA ARG A 77 -6.43 0.68 8.41
C ARG A 77 -5.89 1.27 7.13
N THR A 78 -6.23 0.68 6.00
CA THR A 78 -5.68 1.09 4.71
C THR A 78 -6.78 1.51 3.74
N GLN A 79 -6.41 2.41 2.85
CA GLN A 79 -7.20 2.79 1.69
C GLN A 79 -6.28 2.65 0.49
N THR A 80 -6.61 1.75 -0.42
CA THR A 80 -5.78 1.47 -1.59
C THR A 80 -6.32 2.18 -2.81
N LEU A 81 -5.44 2.91 -3.49
CA LEU A 81 -5.76 3.63 -4.72
C LEU A 81 -5.05 2.95 -5.88
N ARG A 82 -5.79 2.63 -6.94
CA ARG A 82 -5.16 2.22 -8.19
C ARG A 82 -4.54 3.46 -8.82
N ALA A 83 -3.24 3.42 -9.05
CA ALA A 83 -2.51 4.56 -9.59
C ALA A 83 -2.04 4.31 -11.02
N PHE A 84 -1.91 5.39 -11.78
CA PHE A 84 -1.43 5.37 -13.16
C PHE A 84 -0.19 6.23 -13.23
N SER A 85 0.91 5.67 -13.75
CA SER A 85 2.10 6.44 -14.05
C SER A 85 1.78 7.39 -15.22
N ARG A 86 2.70 8.32 -15.51
CA ARG A 86 2.55 9.19 -16.70
C ARG A 86 2.38 8.34 -17.96
N GLU A 87 3.20 7.30 -18.09
CA GLU A 87 3.13 6.40 -19.25
C GLU A 87 1.78 5.69 -19.33
N ASP A 88 1.31 5.16 -18.21
CA ASP A 88 0.00 4.50 -18.15
C ASP A 88 -1.12 5.49 -18.48
N MET A 89 -1.01 6.72 -17.98
CA MET A 89 -2.01 7.74 -18.24
C MET A 89 -2.06 8.11 -19.71
N ASN A 90 -0.90 8.15 -20.39
CA ASN A 90 -0.87 8.38 -21.82
C ASN A 90 -1.63 7.30 -22.59
N LYS A 91 -1.56 6.04 -22.14
CA LYS A 91 -2.34 4.97 -22.74
C LYS A 91 -3.84 5.16 -22.52
N VAL A 92 -4.23 5.63 -21.35
CA VAL A 92 -5.63 5.97 -21.05
C VAL A 92 -6.10 7.08 -21.97
N LEU A 93 -5.31 8.14 -22.10
CA LEU A 93 -5.66 9.30 -22.93
C LEU A 93 -5.82 8.91 -24.39
N ALA A 94 -5.04 7.95 -24.88
CA ALA A 94 -5.14 7.46 -26.25
C ALA A 94 -6.52 6.86 -26.55
N LYS A 95 -7.24 6.40 -25.53
CA LYS A 95 -8.59 5.85 -25.70
C LYS A 95 -9.66 6.91 -25.90
N LEU A 96 -9.33 8.19 -25.69
CA LEU A 96 -10.24 9.32 -25.84
C LEU A 96 -10.26 9.89 -27.26
N ALA A 97 -9.45 9.37 -28.14
CA ALA A 97 -9.32 9.86 -29.50
C ALA A 97 -10.59 9.71 -30.34
#